data_1200822bf9e84a9292527f4a0081c454
#
_entry.id   1200822bf9e84a9292527f4a0081c454
#
_cell.length_a   1.000
_cell.length_b   1.000
_cell.length_c   1.000
_cell.angle_alpha   90.00
_cell.angle_beta   90.00
_cell.angle_gamma   90.00
#
_symmetry.space_group_name_H-M   'P 1'
#
loop_
_entity.id
_entity.type
_entity.pdbx_description
1 polymer ?
#
loop_
_entity_poly.entity_id
_entity_poly.type
_entity_poly.pdbx_seq_one_letter_code
_entity_poly.pdbx_strand_id
1 'polypeptide(L)'
;YYRSHDRIDSIIANHLHLYCYLLYQRTIFPAERLIQEGDQKKGIQRKMKKDGEGGLCHKNREGSLSPSFIHIYPHPLAVESRLSVSFDDIRIHSMAKLNLVVGSMLGAAEYVADHVASLLEQAGHQTRIHNPASLAEVLAEPDAILLVITSTHGAGDVPDNLQPFAKDLADQHPDLNALKYGVIGLGDRSYDTFCQGGKTLDRLLAECGASRIGDRLEIDVTQHEIPEDAAEAWIHDWMQMIA
;
A
#
# COMPACT_ATOMS: atom_id res chain seq x y z
N TYR A 1 10.13 -15.39 -35.52
CA TYR A 1 8.84 -15.91 -34.97
C TYR A 1 9.01 -16.73 -33.69
N TYR A 2 10.16 -16.65 -32.95
CA TYR A 2 10.45 -17.51 -31.78
C TYR A 2 10.78 -16.74 -30.49
N ARG A 3 10.53 -15.41 -30.43
CA ARG A 3 10.90 -14.56 -29.27
C ARG A 3 9.74 -14.03 -28.41
N SER A 4 8.49 -14.41 -28.72
CA SER A 4 7.33 -13.88 -27.99
C SER A 4 6.81 -14.80 -26.87
N HIS A 5 7.12 -16.08 -26.88
CA HIS A 5 6.65 -17.02 -25.85
C HIS A 5 7.39 -16.89 -24.52
N ASP A 6 8.71 -16.72 -24.54
CA ASP A 6 9.53 -16.65 -23.31
C ASP A 6 9.20 -15.39 -22.42
N ARG A 7 8.67 -14.33 -23.02
CA ARG A 7 8.24 -13.14 -22.26
C ARG A 7 6.90 -13.36 -21.55
N ILE A 8 5.98 -14.08 -22.16
CA ILE A 8 4.66 -14.33 -21.59
C ILE A 8 4.80 -15.30 -20.42
N ASP A 9 5.62 -16.33 -20.54
CA ASP A 9 5.86 -17.31 -19.47
C ASP A 9 6.57 -16.69 -18.25
N SER A 10 7.48 -15.73 -18.47
CA SER A 10 8.13 -14.99 -17.37
C SER A 10 7.18 -14.07 -16.62
N ILE A 11 6.24 -13.42 -17.32
CA ILE A 11 5.23 -12.54 -16.73
C ILE A 11 4.23 -13.37 -15.91
N ILE A 12 3.80 -14.50 -16.45
CA ILE A 12 2.88 -15.43 -15.76
C ILE A 12 3.53 -16.02 -14.51
N ALA A 13 4.80 -16.41 -14.59
CA ALA A 13 5.54 -16.95 -13.45
C ALA A 13 5.72 -15.94 -12.32
N ASN A 14 6.01 -14.68 -12.63
CA ASN A 14 6.13 -13.60 -11.63
C ASN A 14 4.78 -13.28 -10.99
N HIS A 15 3.68 -13.29 -11.74
CA HIS A 15 2.34 -13.07 -11.20
C HIS A 15 1.86 -14.22 -10.30
N LEU A 16 2.18 -15.47 -10.65
CA LEU A 16 1.88 -16.61 -9.78
C LEU A 16 2.66 -16.55 -8.47
N HIS A 17 3.92 -16.12 -8.51
CA HIS A 17 4.76 -16.01 -7.31
C HIS A 17 4.23 -14.92 -6.37
N LEU A 18 3.82 -13.77 -6.91
CA LEU A 18 3.25 -12.67 -6.15
C LEU A 18 1.88 -13.05 -5.55
N TYR A 19 1.05 -13.74 -6.32
CA TYR A 19 -0.26 -14.22 -5.85
C TYR A 19 -0.12 -15.28 -4.75
N CYS A 20 0.82 -16.21 -4.88
CA CYS A 20 1.16 -17.18 -3.83
C CYS A 20 1.71 -16.49 -2.57
N TYR A 21 2.52 -15.42 -2.72
CA TYR A 21 3.04 -14.66 -1.61
C TYR A 21 1.94 -13.88 -0.86
N LEU A 22 1.02 -13.26 -1.59
CA LEU A 22 -0.14 -12.55 -0.99
C LEU A 22 -1.13 -13.51 -0.32
N LEU A 23 -1.35 -14.69 -0.88
CA LEU A 23 -2.14 -15.76 -0.23
C LEU A 23 -1.42 -16.30 1.01
N TYR A 24 -0.11 -16.43 0.97
CA TYR A 24 0.71 -16.85 2.11
C TYR A 24 0.62 -15.86 3.26
N GLN A 25 0.74 -14.56 2.99
CA GLN A 25 0.57 -13.50 3.98
C GLN A 25 -0.85 -13.46 4.57
N ARG A 26 -1.87 -13.67 3.75
CA ARG A 26 -3.27 -13.65 4.20
C ARG A 26 -3.68 -14.87 5.02
N THR A 27 -3.04 -16.04 4.77
CA THR A 27 -3.41 -17.31 5.44
C THR A 27 -2.56 -17.61 6.69
N ILE A 28 -1.33 -17.13 6.78
CA ILE A 28 -0.40 -17.48 7.86
C ILE A 28 -0.33 -16.40 8.94
N PHE A 29 -0.46 -15.12 8.60
CA PHE A 29 -0.42 -14.04 9.58
C PHE A 29 -1.53 -14.10 10.66
N PRO A 30 -2.77 -14.53 10.37
CA PRO A 30 -3.76 -14.74 11.43
C PRO A 30 -3.38 -15.85 12.42
N ALA A 31 -2.62 -16.86 11.97
CA ALA A 31 -2.23 -17.97 12.83
C ALA A 31 -1.13 -17.59 13.85
N GLU A 32 -0.18 -16.75 13.48
CA GLU A 32 0.87 -16.27 14.39
C GLU A 32 0.30 -15.32 15.45
N ARG A 33 -0.65 -14.46 15.11
CA ARG A 33 -1.34 -13.60 16.07
C ARG A 33 -2.13 -14.41 17.11
N LEU A 34 -2.79 -15.49 16.68
CA LEU A 34 -3.51 -16.41 17.59
C LEU A 34 -2.56 -17.21 18.49
N ILE A 35 -1.34 -17.51 18.04
CA ILE A 35 -0.33 -18.20 18.84
C ILE A 35 0.22 -17.25 19.92
N GLN A 36 0.49 -15.98 19.60
CA GLN A 36 0.93 -15.00 20.60
C GLN A 36 -0.15 -14.69 21.65
N GLU A 37 -1.42 -14.57 21.25
CA GLU A 37 -2.52 -14.41 22.20
C GLU A 37 -2.75 -15.67 23.05
N GLY A 38 -2.53 -16.86 22.48
CA GLY A 38 -2.62 -18.14 23.21
C GLY A 38 -1.55 -18.29 24.28
N ASP A 39 -0.34 -17.84 24.03
CA ASP A 39 0.77 -17.91 24.99
C ASP A 39 0.66 -16.85 26.11
N GLN A 40 0.12 -15.66 25.79
CA GLN A 40 -0.21 -14.68 26.83
C GLN A 40 -1.31 -15.19 27.78
N LYS A 41 -2.36 -15.81 27.26
CA LYS A 41 -3.44 -16.40 28.09
C LYS A 41 -2.94 -17.54 28.96
N LYS A 42 -2.05 -18.38 28.45
CA LYS A 42 -1.39 -19.45 29.23
C LYS A 42 -0.46 -18.91 30.34
N GLY A 43 0.20 -17.78 30.07
CA GLY A 43 1.03 -17.07 31.06
C GLY A 43 0.21 -16.54 32.24
N ILE A 44 -0.95 -15.97 31.97
CA ILE A 44 -1.89 -15.45 32.97
C ILE A 44 -2.51 -16.59 33.80
N GLN A 45 -2.91 -17.70 33.17
CA GLN A 45 -3.43 -18.87 33.92
C GLN A 45 -2.39 -19.55 34.78
N ARG A 46 -1.10 -19.57 34.38
CA ARG A 46 -0.01 -20.11 35.23
C ARG A 46 0.28 -19.22 36.43
N LYS A 47 0.08 -17.91 36.32
CA LYS A 47 0.26 -16.97 37.44
C LYS A 47 -0.88 -17.08 38.44
N MET A 48 -2.13 -17.30 38.01
CA MET A 48 -3.27 -17.52 38.93
C MET A 48 -3.25 -18.88 39.64
N LYS A 49 -2.56 -19.90 39.09
CA LYS A 49 -2.46 -21.22 39.68
C LYS A 49 -1.35 -21.34 40.76
N LYS A 50 -0.48 -20.32 40.88
CA LYS A 50 0.62 -20.29 41.85
C LYS A 50 0.24 -19.64 43.17
N ASP A 51 -0.89 -18.92 43.21
CA ASP A 51 -1.33 -18.14 44.36
C ASP A 51 -2.52 -18.79 45.13
N GLY A 52 -2.82 -20.07 44.87
CA GLY A 52 -3.93 -20.79 45.50
C GLY A 52 -3.51 -22.20 45.95
N GLU A 53 -2.77 -22.28 47.06
CA GLU A 53 -2.59 -23.56 47.80
C GLU A 53 -3.74 -23.78 48.75
N GLY A 54 -4.24 -25.00 48.76
CA GLY A 54 -5.02 -25.53 49.89
C GLY A 54 -6.08 -26.55 49.50
N GLY A 55 -5.75 -27.85 49.68
CA GLY A 55 -6.83 -28.76 50.01
C GLY A 55 -6.92 -30.11 49.28
N LEU A 56 -6.34 -31.10 49.96
CA LEU A 56 -6.73 -32.53 50.11
C LEU A 56 -6.91 -33.46 48.90
N CYS A 57 -6.12 -34.46 49.04
CA CYS A 57 -6.08 -35.82 48.52
C CYS A 57 -7.41 -36.59 48.56
N HIS A 58 -7.77 -37.31 47.46
CA HIS A 58 -8.34 -38.65 47.57
C HIS A 58 -7.91 -39.54 46.40
N LYS A 59 -7.31 -40.67 46.76
CA LYS A 59 -6.97 -41.82 45.92
C LYS A 59 -8.21 -42.70 45.69
N ASN A 60 -8.41 -43.25 44.46
CA ASN A 60 -8.95 -44.57 44.21
C ASN A 60 -8.58 -45.00 42.78
N ARG A 61 -7.85 -45.95 42.67
CA ARG A 61 -7.83 -47.40 42.33
C ARG A 61 -8.54 -47.79 41.02
N GLU A 62 -7.69 -48.33 40.15
CA GLU A 62 -7.88 -49.54 39.31
C GLU A 62 -8.96 -49.54 38.23
N GLY A 63 -8.49 -49.74 37.00
CA GLY A 63 -9.32 -50.14 35.83
C GLY A 63 -8.47 -50.23 34.57
N SER A 64 -7.81 -51.37 34.39
CA SER A 64 -7.16 -51.80 33.16
C SER A 64 -8.17 -51.92 32.04
N LEU A 65 -7.94 -51.23 30.91
CA LEU A 65 -8.55 -51.58 29.60
C LEU A 65 -7.50 -51.44 28.49
N SER A 66 -7.30 -52.54 27.80
CA SER A 66 -6.44 -52.74 26.68
C SER A 66 -6.74 -51.88 25.46
N PRO A 67 -5.72 -51.50 24.64
CA PRO A 67 -5.95 -50.73 23.43
C PRO A 67 -6.47 -51.61 22.31
N SER A 68 -7.74 -51.41 21.93
CA SER A 68 -8.31 -51.97 20.72
C SER A 68 -7.78 -51.15 19.52
N PHE A 69 -6.98 -51.79 18.68
CA PHE A 69 -6.54 -51.28 17.42
C PHE A 69 -7.73 -51.09 16.47
N ILE A 70 -8.20 -49.85 16.30
CA ILE A 70 -9.12 -49.52 15.22
C ILE A 70 -8.26 -49.25 13.97
N HIS A 71 -8.29 -50.19 13.05
CA HIS A 71 -7.78 -50.03 11.68
C HIS A 71 -8.70 -49.04 10.95
N ILE A 72 -8.30 -47.76 10.92
CA ILE A 72 -8.93 -46.80 10.04
C ILE A 72 -8.27 -46.91 8.67
N TYR A 73 -8.93 -47.58 7.73
CA TYR A 73 -8.57 -47.48 6.32
C TYR A 73 -8.90 -46.07 5.84
N PRO A 74 -7.94 -45.35 5.24
CA PRO A 74 -8.28 -44.11 4.59
C PRO A 74 -9.02 -44.42 3.29
N HIS A 75 -10.34 -44.20 3.29
CA HIS A 75 -11.09 -44.08 2.04
C HIS A 75 -10.57 -42.84 1.32
N PRO A 76 -10.20 -42.94 0.02
CA PRO A 76 -9.98 -41.79 -0.80
C PRO A 76 -11.33 -41.13 -1.10
N LEU A 77 -11.82 -40.29 -0.20
CA LEU A 77 -12.88 -39.36 -0.55
C LEU A 77 -12.26 -38.36 -1.52
N ALA A 78 -12.67 -38.51 -2.78
CA ALA A 78 -12.42 -37.54 -3.82
C ALA A 78 -12.93 -36.16 -3.34
N VAL A 79 -12.01 -35.34 -2.85
CA VAL A 79 -12.26 -33.89 -2.68
C VAL A 79 -12.05 -33.28 -4.07
N GLU A 80 -12.99 -33.54 -4.98
CA GLU A 80 -13.22 -32.66 -6.11
C GLU A 80 -13.91 -31.38 -5.58
N SER A 81 -13.17 -30.60 -4.79
CA SER A 81 -13.50 -29.19 -4.63
C SER A 81 -13.16 -28.54 -5.97
N ARG A 82 -14.15 -28.42 -6.84
CA ARG A 82 -14.12 -27.54 -7.99
C ARG A 82 -13.84 -26.12 -7.46
N LEU A 83 -12.58 -25.75 -7.38
CA LEU A 83 -12.16 -24.35 -7.40
C LEU A 83 -12.50 -23.84 -8.81
N SER A 84 -13.77 -23.54 -9.04
CA SER A 84 -14.17 -22.71 -10.17
C SER A 84 -13.71 -21.29 -9.83
N VAL A 85 -12.41 -21.02 -10.02
CA VAL A 85 -11.94 -19.65 -10.12
C VAL A 85 -12.57 -19.11 -11.38
N SER A 86 -13.57 -18.25 -11.23
CA SER A 86 -14.13 -17.52 -12.35
C SER A 86 -13.01 -16.68 -12.95
N PHE A 87 -12.76 -16.81 -14.24
CA PHE A 87 -11.80 -15.95 -14.95
C PHE A 87 -12.20 -14.47 -14.91
N ASP A 88 -13.44 -14.16 -14.50
CA ASP A 88 -13.94 -12.81 -14.30
C ASP A 88 -13.38 -12.13 -13.04
N ASP A 89 -12.77 -12.89 -12.09
CA ASP A 89 -12.13 -12.34 -10.90
C ASP A 89 -10.64 -12.00 -11.12
N ILE A 90 -10.06 -12.34 -12.27
CA ILE A 90 -8.72 -11.88 -12.65
C ILE A 90 -8.88 -10.46 -13.21
N ARG A 91 -9.02 -9.46 -12.32
CA ARG A 91 -8.76 -8.08 -12.70
C ARG A 91 -7.31 -8.00 -13.13
N ILE A 92 -7.09 -7.98 -14.44
CA ILE A 92 -5.80 -7.58 -15.01
C ILE A 92 -5.66 -6.11 -14.64
N HIS A 93 -4.95 -5.82 -13.54
CA HIS A 93 -4.60 -4.45 -13.20
C HIS A 93 -3.76 -3.94 -14.35
N SER A 94 -4.27 -2.95 -15.07
CA SER A 94 -3.54 -2.30 -16.14
C SER A 94 -2.26 -1.70 -15.55
N MET A 95 -1.10 -2.10 -16.08
CA MET A 95 0.18 -1.52 -15.67
C MET A 95 0.19 -0.05 -16.08
N ALA A 96 0.06 0.85 -15.12
CA ALA A 96 0.17 2.29 -15.35
C ALA A 96 1.63 2.75 -15.17
N LYS A 97 2.00 3.80 -15.91
CA LYS A 97 3.23 4.56 -15.66
C LYS A 97 2.88 5.77 -14.81
N LEU A 98 3.69 6.02 -13.79
CA LEU A 98 3.47 7.13 -12.86
C LEU A 98 4.74 7.98 -12.74
N ASN A 99 4.58 9.28 -12.96
CA ASN A 99 5.60 10.27 -12.65
C ASN A 99 5.29 10.87 -11.27
N LEU A 100 6.17 10.65 -10.30
CA LEU A 100 6.06 11.20 -8.95
C LEU A 100 6.88 12.49 -8.87
N VAL A 101 6.21 13.61 -8.70
CA VAL A 101 6.83 14.94 -8.58
C VAL A 101 6.90 15.32 -7.11
N VAL A 102 8.12 15.52 -6.60
CA VAL A 102 8.37 15.65 -5.16
C VAL A 102 8.82 17.05 -4.78
N GLY A 103 8.06 17.69 -3.88
CA GLY A 103 8.39 18.99 -3.27
C GLY A 103 8.72 18.84 -1.78
N SER A 104 9.98 19.04 -1.39
CA SER A 104 10.41 18.87 -0.01
C SER A 104 11.49 19.88 0.37
N MET A 105 11.46 20.35 1.62
CA MET A 105 12.54 21.16 2.19
C MET A 105 13.38 20.38 3.21
N LEU A 106 12.76 19.47 3.95
CA LEU A 106 13.38 18.73 5.06
C LEU A 106 13.32 17.22 4.90
N GLY A 107 12.91 16.73 3.72
CA GLY A 107 12.91 15.31 3.39
C GLY A 107 11.59 14.57 3.66
N ALA A 108 10.64 15.11 4.43
CA ALA A 108 9.42 14.37 4.79
C ALA A 108 8.60 13.94 3.56
N ALA A 109 8.44 14.80 2.55
CA ALA A 109 7.73 14.43 1.33
C ALA A 109 8.53 13.44 0.46
N GLU A 110 9.85 13.40 0.61
CA GLU A 110 10.72 12.41 -0.07
C GLU A 110 10.50 11.01 0.50
N TYR A 111 10.45 10.86 1.83
CA TYR A 111 10.16 9.56 2.47
C TYR A 111 8.79 9.03 2.07
N VAL A 112 7.77 9.91 2.06
CA VAL A 112 6.43 9.54 1.58
C VAL A 112 6.46 9.12 0.12
N ALA A 113 7.22 9.80 -0.74
CA ALA A 113 7.33 9.48 -2.16
C ALA A 113 8.01 8.13 -2.40
N ASP A 114 9.10 7.85 -1.69
CA ASP A 114 9.82 6.57 -1.79
C ASP A 114 8.93 5.41 -1.32
N HIS A 115 8.19 5.60 -0.22
CA HIS A 115 7.27 4.59 0.29
C HIS A 115 6.13 4.31 -0.70
N VAL A 116 5.48 5.37 -1.21
CA VAL A 116 4.40 5.27 -2.20
C VAL A 116 4.89 4.65 -3.51
N ALA A 117 6.09 5.02 -4.00
CA ALA A 117 6.69 4.41 -5.18
C ALA A 117 6.87 2.89 -4.99
N SER A 118 7.39 2.48 -3.84
CA SER A 118 7.56 1.05 -3.51
C SER A 118 6.23 0.29 -3.53
N LEU A 119 5.16 0.86 -2.99
CA LEU A 119 3.82 0.24 -3.00
C LEU A 119 3.25 0.12 -4.42
N LEU A 120 3.40 1.17 -5.23
CA LEU A 120 2.98 1.17 -6.63
C LEU A 120 3.73 0.13 -7.45
N GLU A 121 5.03 0.00 -7.26
CA GLU A 121 5.87 -1.01 -7.93
C GLU A 121 5.52 -2.43 -7.50
N GLN A 122 5.24 -2.65 -6.21
CA GLN A 122 4.73 -3.93 -5.70
C GLN A 122 3.37 -4.30 -6.31
N ALA A 123 2.54 -3.31 -6.64
CA ALA A 123 1.27 -3.50 -7.34
C ALA A 123 1.43 -3.71 -8.87
N GLY A 124 2.66 -3.64 -9.39
CA GLY A 124 2.98 -3.87 -10.81
C GLY A 124 2.96 -2.63 -11.69
N HIS A 125 2.87 -1.43 -11.10
CA HIS A 125 3.00 -0.17 -11.85
C HIS A 125 4.48 0.18 -12.08
N GLN A 126 4.74 1.10 -13.02
CA GLN A 126 6.07 1.66 -13.26
C GLN A 126 6.13 3.06 -12.67
N THR A 127 7.09 3.34 -11.80
CA THR A 127 7.25 4.64 -11.17
C THR A 127 8.51 5.35 -11.61
N ARG A 128 8.47 6.67 -11.64
CA ARG A 128 9.63 7.54 -11.84
C ARG A 128 9.52 8.74 -10.91
N ILE A 129 10.51 8.90 -10.03
CA ILE A 129 10.57 10.03 -9.11
C ILE A 129 11.36 11.17 -9.77
N HIS A 130 10.79 12.38 -9.73
CA HIS A 130 11.37 13.62 -10.19
C HIS A 130 11.64 14.55 -8.99
N ASN A 131 12.92 14.69 -8.63
CA ASN A 131 13.38 15.58 -7.56
C ASN A 131 14.81 16.12 -7.88
N PRO A 132 14.97 17.36 -8.34
CA PRO A 132 13.91 18.33 -8.68
C PRO A 132 13.11 17.92 -9.92
N ALA A 133 11.89 18.43 -10.05
CA ALA A 133 11.03 18.15 -11.19
C ALA A 133 11.16 19.23 -12.27
N SER A 134 11.23 18.78 -13.52
CA SER A 134 11.13 19.62 -14.72
C SER A 134 9.81 19.34 -15.44
N LEU A 135 9.06 20.40 -15.79
CA LEU A 135 7.80 20.26 -16.51
C LEU A 135 8.00 19.52 -17.84
N ALA A 136 9.05 19.82 -18.58
CA ALA A 136 9.37 19.17 -19.85
C ALA A 136 9.63 17.66 -19.71
N GLU A 137 10.31 17.23 -18.64
CA GLU A 137 10.57 15.81 -18.37
C GLU A 137 9.30 15.07 -17.97
N VAL A 138 8.46 15.69 -17.14
CA VAL A 138 7.19 15.11 -16.71
C VAL A 138 6.24 14.93 -17.89
N LEU A 139 6.18 15.90 -18.81
CA LEU A 139 5.33 15.86 -20.00
C LEU A 139 5.91 15.04 -21.17
N ALA A 140 7.15 14.57 -21.07
CA ALA A 140 7.75 13.71 -22.09
C ALA A 140 7.06 12.33 -22.20
N GLU A 141 6.32 11.92 -21.19
CA GLU A 141 5.56 10.67 -21.15
C GLU A 141 4.04 10.97 -21.08
N PRO A 142 3.36 11.17 -22.21
CA PRO A 142 1.98 11.67 -22.25
C PRO A 142 0.95 10.69 -21.65
N ASP A 143 1.27 9.40 -21.61
CA ASP A 143 0.39 8.36 -21.06
C ASP A 143 0.64 8.11 -19.56
N ALA A 144 1.60 8.82 -18.95
CA ALA A 144 1.89 8.66 -17.54
C ALA A 144 0.91 9.46 -16.68
N ILE A 145 0.53 8.88 -15.55
CA ILE A 145 -0.27 9.55 -14.52
C ILE A 145 0.71 10.33 -13.64
N LEU A 146 0.36 11.56 -13.32
CA LEU A 146 1.16 12.41 -12.44
C LEU A 146 0.72 12.23 -10.98
N LEU A 147 1.66 11.99 -10.06
CA LEU A 147 1.40 12.03 -8.63
C LEU A 147 2.28 13.10 -7.99
N VAL A 148 1.66 14.16 -7.51
CA VAL A 148 2.35 15.24 -6.80
C VAL A 148 2.40 14.93 -5.32
N ILE A 149 3.59 14.94 -4.72
CA ILE A 149 3.81 14.71 -3.29
C ILE A 149 4.61 15.89 -2.77
N THR A 150 4.00 16.76 -1.98
CA THR A 150 4.66 18.01 -1.59
C THR A 150 4.36 18.43 -0.17
N SER A 151 5.38 18.96 0.51
CA SER A 151 5.22 19.71 1.74
C SER A 151 4.81 21.16 1.45
N THR A 152 4.57 21.90 2.51
CA THR A 152 4.31 23.35 2.47
C THR A 152 5.45 24.08 3.15
N HIS A 153 5.98 25.13 2.53
CA HIS A 153 7.08 25.94 3.05
C HIS A 153 6.63 27.35 3.41
N GLY A 154 7.30 27.95 4.41
CA GLY A 154 7.10 29.34 4.78
C GLY A 154 5.65 29.72 5.05
N ALA A 155 5.14 30.72 4.35
CA ALA A 155 3.78 31.23 4.50
C ALA A 155 2.73 30.51 3.62
N GLY A 156 3.02 29.30 3.17
CA GLY A 156 2.13 28.54 2.29
C GLY A 156 2.72 28.26 0.90
N ASP A 157 4.01 28.49 0.74
CA ASP A 157 4.68 28.37 -0.54
C ASP A 157 4.94 26.90 -0.91
N VAL A 158 5.08 26.66 -2.20
CA VAL A 158 5.63 25.42 -2.76
C VAL A 158 7.12 25.35 -2.40
N PRO A 159 7.66 24.18 -1.98
CA PRO A 159 9.09 24.03 -1.67
C PRO A 159 10.01 24.46 -2.82
N ASP A 160 11.19 25.00 -2.47
CA ASP A 160 12.14 25.61 -3.41
C ASP A 160 12.52 24.68 -4.57
N ASN A 161 12.69 23.37 -4.29
CA ASN A 161 13.02 22.37 -5.30
C ASN A 161 11.91 22.16 -6.34
N LEU A 162 10.68 22.59 -6.03
CA LEU A 162 9.51 22.42 -6.90
C LEU A 162 8.94 23.76 -7.41
N GLN A 163 9.46 24.90 -6.93
CA GLN A 163 9.05 26.22 -7.42
C GLN A 163 9.23 26.40 -8.93
N PRO A 164 10.34 25.93 -9.58
CA PRO A 164 10.47 26.03 -11.04
C PRO A 164 9.34 25.31 -11.78
N PHE A 165 8.95 24.13 -11.33
CA PHE A 165 7.84 23.37 -11.92
C PHE A 165 6.51 24.11 -11.78
N ALA A 166 6.21 24.65 -10.59
CA ALA A 166 4.99 25.44 -10.37
C ALA A 166 4.97 26.73 -11.20
N LYS A 167 6.13 27.38 -11.35
CA LYS A 167 6.29 28.58 -12.16
C LYS A 167 6.07 28.28 -13.65
N ASP A 168 6.65 27.18 -14.15
CA ASP A 168 6.50 26.79 -15.53
C ASP A 168 5.03 26.45 -15.86
N LEU A 169 4.30 25.79 -14.96
CA LEU A 169 2.86 25.57 -15.11
C LEU A 169 2.08 26.89 -15.20
N ALA A 170 2.42 27.86 -14.33
CA ALA A 170 1.74 29.15 -14.28
C ALA A 170 2.06 30.04 -15.48
N ASP A 171 3.30 30.03 -15.99
CA ASP A 171 3.75 30.91 -17.07
C ASP A 171 3.39 30.35 -18.47
N GLN A 172 3.51 29.03 -18.65
CA GLN A 172 3.36 28.38 -19.96
C GLN A 172 1.92 27.96 -20.24
N HIS A 173 1.09 27.73 -19.20
CA HIS A 173 -0.27 27.22 -19.32
C HIS A 173 -0.39 26.08 -20.35
N PRO A 174 0.37 24.98 -20.19
CA PRO A 174 0.33 23.88 -21.15
C PRO A 174 -1.07 23.26 -21.21
N ASP A 175 -1.45 22.76 -22.39
CA ASP A 175 -2.68 21.97 -22.53
C ASP A 175 -2.50 20.58 -21.93
N LEU A 176 -3.08 20.37 -20.74
CA LEU A 176 -3.00 19.11 -19.97
C LEU A 176 -4.32 18.35 -19.93
N ASN A 177 -5.23 18.56 -20.89
CA ASN A 177 -6.55 17.90 -20.91
C ASN A 177 -6.49 16.35 -20.90
N ALA A 178 -5.41 15.77 -21.39
CA ALA A 178 -5.19 14.32 -21.36
C ALA A 178 -4.52 13.82 -20.08
N LEU A 179 -3.92 14.72 -19.27
CA LEU A 179 -3.18 14.34 -18.08
C LEU A 179 -4.12 14.02 -16.92
N LYS A 180 -3.92 12.86 -16.32
CA LYS A 180 -4.54 12.47 -15.06
C LYS A 180 -3.56 12.66 -13.92
N TYR A 181 -4.02 13.12 -12.75
CA TYR A 181 -3.12 13.34 -11.62
C TYR A 181 -3.76 13.06 -10.28
N GLY A 182 -2.90 12.81 -9.27
CA GLY A 182 -3.22 12.78 -7.84
C GLY A 182 -2.34 13.74 -7.06
N VAL A 183 -2.75 14.10 -5.84
CA VAL A 183 -1.98 15.01 -4.98
C VAL A 183 -1.96 14.51 -3.54
N ILE A 184 -0.78 14.47 -2.95
CA ILE A 184 -0.52 14.27 -1.52
C ILE A 184 0.17 15.52 -1.00
N GLY A 185 -0.50 16.24 -0.10
CA GLY A 185 0.04 17.43 0.57
C GLY A 185 0.39 17.12 2.02
N LEU A 186 1.58 17.53 2.46
CA LEU A 186 2.00 17.48 3.85
C LEU A 186 1.98 18.90 4.44
N GLY A 187 1.52 19.02 5.67
CA GLY A 187 1.47 20.30 6.37
C GLY A 187 1.19 20.13 7.84
N ASP A 188 1.16 21.24 8.54
CA ASP A 188 0.80 21.35 9.96
C ASP A 188 -0.52 22.13 10.05
N ARG A 189 -1.55 21.52 10.61
CA ARG A 189 -2.90 22.10 10.72
C ARG A 189 -2.98 23.27 11.70
N SER A 190 -1.95 23.51 12.50
CA SER A 190 -1.88 24.68 13.36
C SER A 190 -1.67 26.01 12.58
N TYR A 191 -1.31 25.90 11.30
CA TYR A 191 -1.13 27.04 10.41
C TYR A 191 -2.34 27.23 9.48
N ASP A 192 -2.75 28.46 9.22
CA ASP A 192 -3.82 28.82 8.28
C ASP A 192 -3.51 28.35 6.84
N THR A 193 -2.23 28.16 6.53
CA THR A 193 -1.71 27.69 5.25
C THR A 193 -1.51 26.18 5.18
N PHE A 194 -2.25 25.41 5.98
CA PHE A 194 -2.20 23.94 6.00
C PHE A 194 -2.29 23.35 4.60
N CYS A 195 -1.28 22.55 4.21
CA CYS A 195 -1.13 21.88 2.91
C CYS A 195 -1.26 22.82 1.68
N GLN A 196 -0.94 24.11 1.85
CA GLN A 196 -1.13 25.11 0.80
C GLN A 196 -0.25 24.86 -0.44
N GLY A 197 0.96 24.31 -0.28
CA GLY A 197 1.81 23.91 -1.41
C GLY A 197 1.12 22.92 -2.34
N GLY A 198 0.52 21.87 -1.76
CA GLY A 198 -0.28 20.90 -2.52
C GLY A 198 -1.53 21.50 -3.15
N LYS A 199 -2.24 22.39 -2.43
CA LYS A 199 -3.41 23.11 -2.96
C LYS A 199 -3.06 24.00 -4.15
N THR A 200 -1.89 24.63 -4.10
CA THR A 200 -1.42 25.49 -5.18
C THR A 200 -1.12 24.69 -6.45
N LEU A 201 -0.42 23.56 -6.34
CA LEU A 201 -0.13 22.71 -7.48
C LEU A 201 -1.39 22.06 -8.04
N ASP A 202 -2.31 21.60 -7.19
CA ASP A 202 -3.62 21.07 -7.58
C ASP A 202 -4.41 22.07 -8.42
N ARG A 203 -4.46 23.33 -7.97
CA ARG A 203 -5.12 24.43 -8.71
C ARG A 203 -4.44 24.69 -10.06
N LEU A 204 -3.11 24.80 -10.10
CA LEU A 204 -2.38 25.07 -11.34
C LEU A 204 -2.57 23.96 -12.38
N LEU A 205 -2.52 22.70 -11.97
CA LEU A 205 -2.78 21.57 -12.86
C LEU A 205 -4.21 21.58 -13.41
N ALA A 206 -5.19 21.88 -12.56
CA ALA A 206 -6.59 21.99 -12.97
C ALA A 206 -6.80 23.18 -13.93
N GLU A 207 -6.15 24.33 -13.70
CA GLU A 207 -6.18 25.51 -14.60
C GLU A 207 -5.58 25.20 -15.96
N CYS A 208 -4.61 24.28 -16.04
CA CYS A 208 -4.05 23.76 -17.30
C CYS A 208 -4.91 22.66 -17.96
N GLY A 209 -6.06 22.30 -17.39
CA GLY A 209 -7.00 21.32 -17.93
C GLY A 209 -6.78 19.87 -17.47
N ALA A 210 -5.80 19.59 -16.59
CA ALA A 210 -5.57 18.25 -16.08
C ALA A 210 -6.74 17.75 -15.21
N SER A 211 -6.98 16.43 -15.23
CA SER A 211 -8.06 15.78 -14.50
C SER A 211 -7.55 15.08 -13.24
N ARG A 212 -8.00 15.54 -12.06
CA ARG A 212 -7.62 14.89 -10.79
C ARG A 212 -8.37 13.57 -10.61
N ILE A 213 -7.64 12.55 -10.18
CA ILE A 213 -8.16 11.25 -9.78
C ILE A 213 -8.34 11.24 -8.26
N GLY A 214 -9.58 11.04 -7.84
CA GLY A 214 -9.93 11.01 -6.41
C GLY A 214 -9.73 12.35 -5.69
N ASP A 215 -9.80 12.30 -4.37
CA ASP A 215 -9.59 13.48 -3.53
C ASP A 215 -8.10 13.66 -3.20
N ARG A 216 -7.68 14.92 -3.04
CA ARG A 216 -6.34 15.25 -2.55
C ARG A 216 -6.19 14.77 -1.12
N LEU A 217 -5.10 14.03 -0.83
CA LEU A 217 -4.73 13.70 0.53
C LEU A 217 -4.03 14.91 1.18
N GLU A 218 -4.48 15.29 2.36
CA GLU A 218 -3.86 16.32 3.19
C GLU A 218 -3.40 15.69 4.52
N ILE A 219 -2.10 15.51 4.69
CA ILE A 219 -1.49 14.87 5.85
C ILE A 219 -1.09 15.94 6.86
N ASP A 220 -1.66 15.86 8.07
CA ASP A 220 -1.25 16.68 9.20
C ASP A 220 -0.09 16.00 9.93
N VAL A 221 1.12 16.50 9.76
CA VAL A 221 2.34 15.94 10.36
C VAL A 221 2.38 16.05 11.89
N THR A 222 1.47 16.82 12.49
CA THR A 222 1.35 16.90 13.96
C THR A 222 0.47 15.80 14.54
N GLN A 223 -0.40 15.21 13.73
CA GLN A 223 -1.29 14.10 14.12
C GLN A 223 -0.78 12.74 13.63
N HIS A 224 0.00 12.72 12.57
CA HIS A 224 0.60 11.52 12.01
C HIS A 224 2.11 11.53 12.28
N GLU A 225 2.54 10.76 13.28
CA GLU A 225 3.95 10.61 13.63
C GLU A 225 4.74 9.99 12.46
N ILE A 226 4.06 9.15 11.67
CA ILE A 226 4.56 8.52 10.45
C ILE A 226 3.63 8.91 9.29
N PRO A 227 3.96 9.96 8.52
CA PRO A 227 3.13 10.43 7.40
C PRO A 227 2.91 9.36 6.30
N GLU A 228 3.85 8.43 6.17
CA GLU A 228 3.83 7.32 5.23
C GLU A 228 2.62 6.40 5.46
N ASP A 229 2.20 6.17 6.71
CA ASP A 229 1.05 5.30 7.02
C ASP A 229 -0.26 5.90 6.46
N ALA A 230 -0.41 7.23 6.55
CA ALA A 230 -1.57 7.92 5.98
C ALA A 230 -1.56 7.88 4.44
N ALA A 231 -0.37 8.00 3.85
CA ALA A 231 -0.18 7.89 2.40
C ALA A 231 -0.44 6.47 1.91
N GLU A 232 -0.02 5.43 2.65
CA GLU A 232 -0.29 4.02 2.35
C GLU A 232 -1.79 3.73 2.31
N ALA A 233 -2.54 4.15 3.32
CA ALA A 233 -3.98 3.96 3.36
C ALA A 233 -4.67 4.59 2.13
N TRP A 234 -4.27 5.82 1.78
CA TRP A 234 -4.84 6.54 0.64
C TRP A 234 -4.45 5.93 -0.71
N ILE A 235 -3.18 5.52 -0.90
CA ILE A 235 -2.69 5.01 -2.18
C ILE A 235 -3.35 3.68 -2.55
N HIS A 236 -3.71 2.84 -1.58
CA HIS A 236 -4.45 1.62 -1.83
C HIS A 236 -5.81 1.86 -2.48
N ASP A 237 -6.55 2.84 -1.99
CA ASP A 237 -7.84 3.22 -2.58
C ASP A 237 -7.66 3.93 -3.93
N TRP A 238 -6.64 4.80 -4.03
CA TRP A 238 -6.33 5.54 -5.24
C TRP A 238 -5.90 4.63 -6.41
N MET A 239 -5.13 3.57 -6.13
CA MET A 239 -4.77 2.55 -7.13
C MET A 239 -5.98 1.88 -7.78
N GLN A 240 -7.09 1.73 -7.05
CA GLN A 240 -8.32 1.16 -7.62
C GLN A 240 -8.97 2.07 -8.67
N MET A 241 -8.67 3.36 -8.65
CA MET A 241 -9.23 4.36 -9.57
C MET A 241 -8.40 4.49 -10.85
N ILE A 242 -7.14 4.06 -10.84
CA ILE A 242 -6.23 4.12 -12.00
C ILE A 242 -6.10 2.79 -12.74
N ALA A 243 -6.72 1.73 -12.22
CA ALA A 243 -6.69 0.36 -12.76
C ALA A 243 -7.56 0.20 -14.02
#